data_47127777511496cb60c43e00f767c77c
#
_entry.id   47127777511496cb60c43e00f767c77c
#
_cell.length_a   1.000
_cell.length_b   1.000
_cell.length_c   1.000
_cell.angle_alpha   90.00
_cell.angle_beta   90.00
_cell.angle_gamma   90.00
#
_symmetry.space_group_name_H-M   'P 1'
#
loop_
_entity.id
_entity.type
_entity.pdbx_description
1 polymer ?
#
loop_
_entity_poly.entity_id
_entity_poly.type
_entity_poly.pdbx_seq_one_letter_code
_entity_poly.pdbx_strand_id
1 'polypeptide(L)'
;MTGEFSRRSFLKYTALTAVAVAGSSLLSGCEYGYNPVQNAPGTSNVVLKVRTTLDMVECHADDDGSNATTIFKLVVTNGRKNALEVTKENFAVKAEGYLAYQNDKLQVIYPDSLSYQLKQGETATYYVQAKGLNPWENGPVTLTYYPDLQYSEFSANWELTADALKSAT
;
A
#
# COMPACT_ATOMS: atom_id res chain seq x y z
N MET A 1 24.88 14.89 4.90
CA MET A 1 24.23 15.03 3.58
C MET A 1 22.85 14.40 3.70
N THR A 2 21.82 15.20 3.78
CA THR A 2 20.43 14.75 3.79
C THR A 2 20.10 14.28 2.39
N GLY A 3 20.08 12.96 2.18
CA GLY A 3 19.61 12.37 0.94
C GLY A 3 18.12 12.59 0.78
N GLU A 4 17.74 13.74 0.24
CA GLU A 4 16.37 13.91 -0.27
C GLU A 4 16.16 12.86 -1.36
N PHE A 5 15.25 11.95 -1.10
CA PHE A 5 14.78 10.98 -2.09
C PHE A 5 14.15 11.78 -3.22
N SER A 6 14.96 12.08 -4.23
CA SER A 6 14.52 12.89 -5.35
C SER A 6 13.43 12.14 -6.11
N ARG A 7 12.34 12.85 -6.47
CA ARG A 7 11.30 12.35 -7.40
C ARG A 7 11.89 11.71 -8.65
N ARG A 8 13.09 12.14 -9.07
CA ARG A 8 13.83 11.56 -10.21
C ARG A 8 14.40 10.17 -9.95
N SER A 9 14.81 9.84 -8.72
CA SER A 9 15.28 8.49 -8.38
C SER A 9 14.10 7.52 -8.34
N PHE A 10 12.95 7.98 -7.89
CA PHE A 10 11.72 7.21 -7.87
C PHE A 10 11.25 6.84 -9.29
N LEU A 11 11.33 7.78 -10.24
CA LEU A 11 10.94 7.55 -11.63
C LEU A 11 11.79 6.52 -12.38
N LYS A 12 13.01 6.22 -11.92
CA LYS A 12 13.85 5.18 -12.53
C LYS A 12 13.32 3.77 -12.26
N TYR A 13 12.52 3.57 -11.22
CA TYR A 13 11.92 2.28 -10.87
C TYR A 13 10.47 2.13 -11.35
N THR A 14 9.85 3.19 -11.84
CA THR A 14 8.46 3.17 -12.33
C THR A 14 8.30 2.76 -13.79
N ALA A 15 9.39 2.43 -14.49
CA ALA A 15 9.35 2.07 -15.91
C ALA A 15 9.05 0.59 -16.14
N LEU A 16 8.14 -0.05 -15.38
CA LEU A 16 7.65 -1.38 -15.80
C LEU A 16 6.27 -1.67 -15.21
N THR A 17 5.39 -1.92 -16.15
CA THR A 17 4.10 -2.59 -16.07
C THR A 17 2.90 -1.78 -15.59
N ALA A 18 2.33 -1.03 -16.51
CA ALA A 18 0.88 -0.96 -16.59
C ALA A 18 0.38 -2.38 -16.97
N VAL A 19 0.19 -3.25 -15.99
CA VAL A 19 -0.61 -4.44 -16.21
C VAL A 19 -2.06 -3.97 -16.19
N ALA A 20 -2.58 -3.71 -17.37
CA ALA A 20 -4.01 -3.64 -17.58
C ALA A 20 -4.59 -5.02 -17.26
N VAL A 21 -4.97 -5.24 -16.02
CA VAL A 21 -5.80 -6.38 -15.67
C VAL A 21 -7.21 -6.07 -16.15
N ALA A 22 -7.44 -6.32 -17.42
CA ALA A 22 -8.78 -6.44 -17.98
C ALA A 22 -9.45 -7.65 -17.31
N GLY A 23 -10.24 -7.41 -16.28
CA GLY A 23 -10.92 -8.44 -15.56
C GLY A 23 -12.11 -7.90 -14.79
N SER A 24 -13.13 -7.41 -15.50
CA SER A 24 -14.41 -7.01 -14.90
C SER A 24 -15.17 -8.16 -14.23
N SER A 25 -14.76 -9.41 -14.42
CA SER A 25 -15.40 -10.59 -13.87
C SER A 25 -14.93 -11.02 -12.48
N LEU A 26 -13.88 -10.38 -11.92
CA LEU A 26 -13.32 -10.79 -10.63
C LEU A 26 -13.85 -9.98 -9.44
N LEU A 27 -14.75 -9.05 -9.65
CA LEU A 27 -15.35 -8.24 -8.58
C LEU A 27 -16.65 -8.83 -8.01
N SER A 28 -17.08 -9.99 -8.48
CA SER A 28 -18.32 -10.62 -8.04
C SER A 28 -18.19 -11.56 -6.82
N GLY A 29 -17.02 -11.61 -6.20
CA GLY A 29 -16.78 -12.43 -5.03
C GLY A 29 -16.78 -11.60 -3.74
N CYS A 30 -17.68 -11.92 -2.81
CA CYS A 30 -17.78 -11.43 -1.44
C CYS A 30 -18.13 -9.95 -1.30
N GLU A 31 -19.40 -9.67 -1.20
CA GLU A 31 -19.96 -8.33 -1.04
C GLU A 31 -19.62 -7.65 0.29
N TYR A 32 -19.12 -8.36 1.28
CA TYR A 32 -18.82 -7.82 2.61
C TYR A 32 -17.54 -8.45 3.14
N GLY A 33 -16.40 -7.91 2.71
CA GLY A 33 -15.11 -8.27 3.26
C GLY A 33 -14.96 -7.73 4.67
N TYR A 34 -14.96 -8.63 5.62
CA TYR A 34 -14.64 -8.35 7.02
C TYR A 34 -13.12 -8.28 7.14
N ASN A 35 -12.48 -7.18 7.24
CA ASN A 35 -11.07 -7.06 7.57
C ASN A 35 -10.19 -8.27 7.13
N PRO A 36 -10.20 -8.65 5.84
CA PRO A 36 -9.41 -9.78 5.38
C PRO A 36 -7.93 -9.53 5.64
N VAL A 37 -7.21 -10.57 6.03
CA VAL A 37 -5.79 -10.50 6.32
C VAL A 37 -5.04 -11.38 5.32
N GLN A 38 -3.99 -10.83 4.74
CA GLN A 38 -3.03 -11.54 3.86
C GLN A 38 -1.64 -11.50 4.50
N ASN A 39 -0.78 -12.45 4.13
CA ASN A 39 0.51 -12.60 4.81
C ASN A 39 1.73 -12.44 3.89
N ALA A 40 1.53 -12.03 2.65
CA ALA A 40 2.62 -11.88 1.70
C ALA A 40 2.36 -10.77 0.66
N PRO A 41 3.41 -10.17 0.08
CA PRO A 41 3.31 -9.41 -1.16
C PRO A 41 2.75 -10.27 -2.30
N GLY A 42 2.18 -9.64 -3.32
CA GLY A 42 1.51 -10.31 -4.42
C GLY A 42 0.05 -10.71 -4.12
N THR A 43 -0.45 -10.45 -2.92
CA THR A 43 -1.79 -10.84 -2.49
C THR A 43 -2.78 -9.68 -2.51
N SER A 44 -4.07 -10.03 -2.72
CA SER A 44 -5.13 -9.04 -2.87
C SER A 44 -6.21 -9.21 -1.80
N ASN A 45 -6.77 -8.09 -1.40
CA ASN A 45 -7.99 -7.99 -0.59
C ASN A 45 -9.10 -7.29 -1.37
N VAL A 46 -10.35 -7.65 -1.11
CA VAL A 46 -11.53 -6.94 -1.62
C VAL A 46 -12.38 -6.52 -0.44
N VAL A 47 -12.49 -5.22 -0.24
CA VAL A 47 -13.25 -4.60 0.87
C VAL A 47 -14.12 -3.50 0.31
N LEU A 48 -15.41 -3.48 0.63
CA LEU A 48 -16.38 -2.49 0.14
C LEU A 48 -16.32 -2.30 -1.40
N LYS A 49 -16.14 -3.38 -2.16
CA LYS A 49 -15.98 -3.38 -3.63
C LYS A 49 -14.70 -2.68 -4.12
N VAL A 50 -13.75 -2.42 -3.25
CA VAL A 50 -12.42 -1.94 -3.61
C VAL A 50 -11.46 -3.10 -3.53
N ARG A 51 -10.83 -3.43 -4.66
CA ARG A 51 -9.74 -4.41 -4.70
C ARG A 51 -8.43 -3.69 -4.45
N THR A 52 -7.68 -4.18 -3.49
CA THR A 52 -6.34 -3.66 -3.21
C THR A 52 -5.35 -4.82 -3.20
N THR A 53 -4.31 -4.71 -3.98
CA THR A 53 -3.20 -5.67 -4.04
C THR A 53 -1.97 -5.02 -3.46
N LEU A 54 -1.34 -5.64 -2.49
CA LEU A 54 0.02 -5.31 -2.09
C LEU A 54 0.97 -5.99 -3.08
N ASP A 55 1.52 -5.22 -4.00
CA ASP A 55 2.35 -5.76 -5.09
C ASP A 55 3.78 -6.03 -4.63
N MET A 56 4.36 -5.07 -3.90
CA MET A 56 5.76 -5.14 -3.48
C MET A 56 5.99 -4.39 -2.17
N VAL A 57 7.00 -4.81 -1.43
CA VAL A 57 7.54 -4.12 -0.27
C VAL A 57 9.04 -3.94 -0.45
N GLU A 58 9.52 -2.72 -0.34
CA GLU A 58 10.94 -2.38 -0.39
C GLU A 58 11.33 -1.60 0.86
N CYS A 59 12.58 -1.75 1.30
CA CYS A 59 13.13 -0.93 2.36
C CYS A 59 14.47 -0.35 1.91
N HIS A 60 14.62 0.93 2.10
CA HIS A 60 15.87 1.66 1.88
C HIS A 60 16.35 2.20 3.22
N ALA A 61 17.57 1.89 3.58
CA ALA A 61 18.25 2.37 4.79
C ALA A 61 19.66 2.78 4.44
N ASP A 62 20.30 3.56 5.30
CA ASP A 62 21.74 3.81 5.22
C ASP A 62 22.52 2.54 5.58
N ASP A 63 23.81 2.51 5.29
CA ASP A 63 24.68 1.32 5.51
C ASP A 63 24.73 0.89 6.99
N ASP A 64 24.46 1.80 7.91
CA ASP A 64 24.36 1.52 9.35
C ASP A 64 22.93 1.15 9.82
N GLY A 65 21.98 0.98 8.88
CA GLY A 65 20.57 0.72 9.16
C GLY A 65 19.76 1.94 9.60
N SER A 66 20.40 3.12 9.70
CA SER A 66 19.69 4.35 10.02
C SER A 66 18.84 4.86 8.84
N ASN A 67 17.95 5.82 9.13
CA ASN A 67 17.07 6.45 8.13
C ASN A 67 16.25 5.47 7.27
N ALA A 68 15.92 4.31 7.82
CA ALA A 68 15.11 3.32 7.13
C ALA A 68 13.79 3.94 6.61
N THR A 69 13.44 3.61 5.40
CA THR A 69 12.15 3.99 4.79
C THR A 69 11.61 2.78 4.06
N THR A 70 10.45 2.30 4.49
CA THR A 70 9.76 1.21 3.83
C THR A 70 8.74 1.76 2.85
N ILE A 71 8.70 1.17 1.67
CA ILE A 71 7.79 1.51 0.58
C ILE A 71 6.89 0.31 0.31
N PHE A 72 5.58 0.51 0.45
CA PHE A 72 4.55 -0.45 0.07
C PHE A 72 3.95 -0.01 -1.27
N LYS A 73 4.08 -0.84 -2.29
CA LYS A 73 3.46 -0.63 -3.59
C LYS A 73 2.09 -1.28 -3.61
N LEU A 74 1.06 -0.48 -3.75
CA LEU A 74 -0.33 -0.92 -3.74
C LEU A 74 -1.01 -0.62 -5.07
N VAL A 75 -1.69 -1.62 -5.60
CA VAL A 75 -2.55 -1.47 -6.79
C VAL A 75 -3.99 -1.47 -6.32
N VAL A 76 -4.69 -0.37 -6.52
CA VAL A 76 -6.07 -0.17 -6.06
C VAL A 76 -7.00 -0.06 -7.26
N THR A 77 -8.05 -0.88 -7.27
CA THR A 77 -9.13 -0.84 -8.28
C THR A 77 -10.44 -0.47 -7.61
N ASN A 78 -11.08 0.59 -8.09
CA ASN A 78 -12.36 1.03 -7.57
C ASN A 78 -13.52 0.29 -8.26
N GLY A 79 -14.16 -0.64 -7.56
CA GLY A 79 -15.40 -1.29 -8.00
C GLY A 79 -16.69 -0.60 -7.52
N ARG A 80 -16.58 0.51 -6.78
CA ARG A 80 -17.72 1.29 -6.28
C ARG A 80 -18.30 2.18 -7.39
N LYS A 81 -19.57 2.53 -7.25
CA LYS A 81 -20.23 3.49 -8.16
C LYS A 81 -19.70 4.92 -7.97
N ASN A 82 -19.34 5.26 -6.75
CA ASN A 82 -18.80 6.58 -6.41
C ASN A 82 -17.29 6.61 -6.62
N ALA A 83 -16.76 7.79 -6.91
CA ALA A 83 -15.32 8.00 -6.94
C ALA A 83 -14.71 7.62 -5.59
N LEU A 84 -13.56 6.97 -5.64
CA LEU A 84 -12.77 6.58 -4.48
C LEU A 84 -11.63 7.60 -4.32
N GLU A 85 -11.59 8.25 -3.18
CA GLU A 85 -10.46 9.08 -2.81
C GLU A 85 -9.44 8.22 -2.05
N VAL A 86 -8.17 8.33 -2.43
CA VAL A 86 -7.07 7.61 -1.77
C VAL A 86 -6.06 8.62 -1.30
N THR A 87 -5.99 8.80 0.00
CA THR A 87 -5.09 9.74 0.69
C THR A 87 -4.26 9.01 1.74
N LYS A 88 -3.33 9.70 2.39
CA LYS A 88 -2.53 9.09 3.46
C LYS A 88 -3.38 8.65 4.67
N GLU A 89 -4.49 9.29 4.90
CA GLU A 89 -5.44 9.00 5.98
C GLU A 89 -6.09 7.62 5.82
N ASN A 90 -6.13 7.10 4.59
CA ASN A 90 -6.63 5.75 4.30
C ASN A 90 -5.67 4.63 4.74
N PHE A 91 -4.47 4.95 5.21
CA PHE A 91 -3.46 3.97 5.55
C PHE A 91 -3.02 4.04 7.02
N ALA A 92 -2.73 2.87 7.57
CA ALA A 92 -2.03 2.73 8.84
C ALA A 92 -0.94 1.66 8.72
N VAL A 93 0.19 1.91 9.38
CA VAL A 93 1.30 0.96 9.46
C VAL A 93 1.68 0.78 10.92
N LYS A 94 1.74 -0.47 11.37
CA LYS A 94 2.08 -0.85 12.73
C LYS A 94 3.14 -1.94 12.73
N ALA A 95 4.13 -1.80 13.60
CA ALA A 95 5.11 -2.83 13.94
C ALA A 95 5.49 -2.69 15.40
N GLU A 96 6.31 -3.58 15.93
CA GLU A 96 6.81 -3.45 17.29
C GLU A 96 7.62 -2.16 17.44
N GLY A 97 7.26 -1.34 18.43
CA GLY A 97 7.89 -0.04 18.65
C GLY A 97 7.62 1.02 17.57
N TYR A 98 6.80 0.70 16.57
CA TYR A 98 6.48 1.60 15.48
C TYR A 98 4.98 1.70 15.26
N LEU A 99 4.47 2.91 15.20
CA LEU A 99 3.08 3.20 14.87
C LEU A 99 3.03 4.43 13.98
N ALA A 100 2.50 4.27 12.77
CA ALA A 100 2.33 5.36 11.83
C ALA A 100 0.92 5.31 11.22
N TYR A 101 0.10 6.25 11.62
CA TYR A 101 -1.15 6.60 10.98
C TYR A 101 -1.40 8.09 11.21
N GLN A 102 -1.92 8.76 10.20
CA GLN A 102 -2.30 10.18 10.25
C GLN A 102 -1.18 11.12 10.75
N ASN A 103 0.07 10.76 10.55
CA ASN A 103 1.21 11.51 11.04
C ASN A 103 2.27 11.73 9.95
N ASP A 104 3.33 12.45 10.29
CA ASP A 104 4.41 12.80 9.37
C ASP A 104 5.26 11.62 8.92
N LYS A 105 5.09 10.44 9.53
CA LYS A 105 5.83 9.22 9.15
C LYS A 105 5.26 8.55 7.91
N LEU A 106 3.98 8.75 7.58
CA LEU A 106 3.37 8.23 6.37
C LEU A 106 3.31 9.29 5.28
N GLN A 107 3.68 8.89 4.09
CA GLN A 107 3.52 9.68 2.88
C GLN A 107 2.96 8.78 1.77
N VAL A 108 1.95 9.25 1.06
CA VAL A 108 1.43 8.58 -0.13
C VAL A 108 1.92 9.34 -1.36
N ILE A 109 2.55 8.62 -2.28
CA ILE A 109 3.00 9.16 -3.55
C ILE A 109 2.05 8.67 -4.63
N TYR A 110 1.50 9.63 -5.36
CA TYR A 110 0.60 9.39 -6.47
C TYR A 110 1.39 9.31 -7.78
N PRO A 111 0.94 8.50 -8.75
CA PRO A 111 1.46 8.59 -10.11
C PRO A 111 1.17 10.00 -10.67
N ASP A 112 2.11 10.54 -11.42
CA ASP A 112 2.08 11.93 -11.95
C ASP A 112 0.85 12.29 -12.80
N SER A 113 0.06 11.31 -13.23
CA SER A 113 -1.06 11.48 -14.17
C SER A 113 -2.44 11.27 -13.56
N LEU A 114 -2.55 10.88 -12.29
CA LEU A 114 -3.83 10.56 -11.68
C LEU A 114 -4.17 11.58 -10.59
N SER A 115 -5.40 12.07 -10.63
CA SER A 115 -5.98 12.68 -9.46
C SER A 115 -6.04 11.62 -8.34
N TYR A 116 -6.00 12.05 -7.09
CA TYR A 116 -6.23 11.18 -5.93
C TYR A 116 -7.63 10.51 -5.94
N GLN A 117 -8.46 10.76 -6.97
CA GLN A 117 -9.78 10.18 -7.14
C GLN A 117 -9.80 9.16 -8.27
N LEU A 118 -10.19 7.93 -7.95
CA LEU A 118 -10.44 6.85 -8.90
C LEU A 118 -11.95 6.76 -9.18
N LYS A 119 -12.33 6.84 -10.44
CA LYS A 119 -13.70 6.56 -10.87
C LYS A 119 -13.99 5.06 -10.84
N GLN A 120 -15.24 4.69 -10.97
CA GLN A 120 -15.65 3.28 -11.06
C GLN A 120 -14.90 2.55 -12.17
N GLY A 121 -14.30 1.41 -11.84
CA GLY A 121 -13.55 0.57 -12.76
C GLY A 121 -12.09 1.00 -12.99
N GLU A 122 -11.71 2.18 -12.53
CA GLU A 122 -10.31 2.66 -12.66
C GLU A 122 -9.39 1.94 -11.67
N THR A 123 -8.15 1.77 -12.12
CA THR A 123 -7.06 1.18 -11.32
C THR A 123 -5.89 2.15 -11.28
N ALA A 124 -5.29 2.31 -10.12
CA ALA A 124 -4.06 3.09 -9.96
C ALA A 124 -3.09 2.41 -8.99
N THR A 125 -1.82 2.74 -9.13
CA THR A 125 -0.76 2.30 -8.24
C THR A 125 -0.39 3.43 -7.30
N TYR A 126 -0.35 3.12 -6.01
CA TYR A 126 0.05 4.05 -4.94
C TYR A 126 1.29 3.50 -4.24
N TYR A 127 2.14 4.40 -3.81
CA TYR A 127 3.32 4.08 -3.03
C TYR A 127 3.17 4.70 -1.65
N VAL A 128 3.00 3.87 -0.65
CA VAL A 128 2.91 4.29 0.75
C VAL A 128 4.30 4.17 1.36
N GLN A 129 4.87 5.29 1.75
CA GLN A 129 6.17 5.35 2.41
C GLN A 129 5.99 5.46 3.92
N ALA A 130 6.68 4.59 4.66
CA ALA A 130 6.74 4.61 6.11
C ALA A 130 8.18 4.92 6.55
N LYS A 131 8.42 6.14 7.03
CA LYS A 131 9.73 6.60 7.48
C LYS A 131 10.06 6.02 8.85
N GLY A 132 11.28 5.59 9.04
CA GLY A 132 11.78 5.01 10.29
C GLY A 132 11.33 3.56 10.50
N LEU A 133 10.84 2.88 9.47
CA LEU A 133 10.44 1.48 9.53
C LEU A 133 11.43 0.64 8.72
N ASN A 134 11.98 -0.40 9.37
CA ASN A 134 12.66 -1.51 8.72
C ASN A 134 11.89 -2.80 9.02
N PRO A 135 11.14 -3.37 8.06
CA PRO A 135 10.27 -4.51 8.32
C PRO A 135 11.04 -5.81 8.59
N TRP A 136 12.35 -5.86 8.29
CA TRP A 136 13.20 -7.00 8.62
C TRP A 136 13.72 -6.97 10.06
N GLU A 137 13.68 -5.80 10.73
CA GLU A 137 14.18 -5.59 12.09
C GLU A 137 13.06 -5.34 13.10
N ASN A 138 11.99 -4.66 12.68
CA ASN A 138 10.91 -4.25 13.57
C ASN A 138 9.84 -5.34 13.84
N GLY A 139 10.13 -6.61 13.51
CA GLY A 139 9.17 -7.70 13.70
C GLY A 139 8.03 -7.68 12.67
N PRO A 140 6.93 -8.39 12.90
CA PRO A 140 5.81 -8.40 11.97
C PRO A 140 5.25 -6.99 11.76
N VAL A 141 5.05 -6.63 10.48
CA VAL A 141 4.48 -5.33 10.08
C VAL A 141 3.05 -5.54 9.64
N THR A 142 2.14 -4.78 10.21
CA THR A 142 0.76 -4.71 9.74
C THR A 142 0.58 -3.44 8.90
N LEU A 143 0.26 -3.62 7.63
CA LEU A 143 -0.24 -2.56 6.75
C LEU A 143 -1.76 -2.68 6.69
N THR A 144 -2.46 -1.60 6.97
CA THR A 144 -3.93 -1.51 6.89
C THR A 144 -4.31 -0.45 5.88
N TYR A 145 -5.28 -0.78 5.03
CA TYR A 145 -5.92 0.15 4.11
C TYR A 145 -7.42 0.23 4.39
N TYR A 146 -7.92 1.43 4.59
CA TYR A 146 -9.33 1.76 4.80
C TYR A 146 -9.92 2.34 3.51
N PRO A 147 -10.71 1.57 2.74
CA PRO A 147 -11.31 2.07 1.49
C PRO A 147 -12.31 3.19 1.71
N ASP A 148 -12.85 3.30 2.92
CA ASP A 148 -13.80 4.33 3.30
C ASP A 148 -13.62 4.69 4.78
N LEU A 149 -13.22 5.92 5.04
CA LEU A 149 -12.97 6.38 6.42
C LEU A 149 -14.24 6.51 7.26
N GLN A 150 -15.43 6.59 6.63
CA GLN A 150 -16.70 6.59 7.34
C GLN A 150 -17.09 5.19 7.84
N TYR A 151 -16.49 4.15 7.24
CA TYR A 151 -16.70 2.75 7.56
C TYR A 151 -15.36 2.10 7.91
N SER A 152 -14.62 2.70 8.85
CA SER A 152 -13.27 2.27 9.25
C SER A 152 -13.24 0.90 9.95
N GLU A 153 -14.40 0.35 10.29
CA GLU A 153 -14.53 -1.04 10.72
C GLU A 153 -14.25 -2.04 9.59
N PHE A 154 -14.24 -1.59 8.32
CA PHE A 154 -13.89 -2.43 7.17
C PHE A 154 -12.54 -2.01 6.61
N SER A 155 -11.59 -2.91 6.64
CA SER A 155 -10.21 -2.65 6.18
C SER A 155 -9.59 -3.86 5.49
N ALA A 156 -8.68 -3.60 4.57
CA ALA A 156 -7.79 -4.58 4.00
C ALA A 156 -6.48 -4.59 4.78
N ASN A 157 -6.01 -5.77 5.17
CA ASN A 157 -4.86 -5.90 6.05
C ASN A 157 -3.82 -6.85 5.47
N TRP A 158 -2.55 -6.54 5.69
CA TRP A 158 -1.40 -7.40 5.42
C TRP A 158 -0.56 -7.48 6.69
N GLU A 159 -0.37 -8.70 7.18
CA GLU A 159 0.55 -9.02 8.26
C GLU A 159 1.82 -9.65 7.67
N LEU A 160 2.87 -8.85 7.60
CA LEU A 160 4.11 -9.19 6.89
C LEU A 160 5.19 -9.59 7.89
N THR A 161 5.63 -10.83 7.82
CA THR A 161 6.81 -11.31 8.55
C THR A 161 8.07 -11.14 7.71
N ALA A 162 9.23 -11.08 8.36
CA ALA A 162 10.50 -11.02 7.67
C ALA A 162 10.70 -12.21 6.70
N ASP A 163 10.20 -13.39 7.04
CA ASP A 163 10.29 -14.58 6.19
C ASP A 163 9.39 -14.48 4.96
N ALA A 164 8.18 -13.95 5.11
CA ALA A 164 7.27 -13.68 3.99
C ALA A 164 7.85 -12.65 3.01
N LEU A 165 8.56 -11.66 3.53
CA LEU A 165 9.21 -10.63 2.72
C LEU A 165 10.43 -11.17 1.96
N LYS A 166 11.21 -12.06 2.57
CA LYS A 166 12.37 -12.71 1.91
C LYS A 166 11.96 -13.68 0.80
N SER A 167 10.81 -14.32 0.92
CA SER A 167 10.34 -15.29 -0.08
C SER A 167 9.71 -14.63 -1.30
N ALA A 168 9.46 -13.34 -1.26
CA ALA A 168 8.85 -12.55 -2.34
C ALA A 168 9.90 -11.84 -3.24
N THR A 169 11.18 -11.93 -2.88
CA THR A 169 12.33 -11.44 -3.68
C THR A 169 12.98 -12.58 -4.45
#